data_b24a699b9182b2c711913e8f583d2000
#
_entry.id   b24a699b9182b2c711913e8f583d2000
#
_cell.length_a   1.000
_cell.length_b   1.000
_cell.length_c   1.000
_cell.angle_alpha   90.00
_cell.angle_beta   90.00
_cell.angle_gamma   90.00
#
_symmetry.space_group_name_H-M   'P 1'
#
loop_
_entity.id
_entity.type
_entity.pdbx_description
1 polymer ?
#
loop_
_entity_poly.entity_id
_entity_poly.type
_entity_poly.pdbx_seq_one_letter_code
_entity_poly.pdbx_strand_id
1 'polypeptide(L)' 'MNYKKLSIKEDFIRLDSAMKLAGLASTGGHAKNLIQNGEVTVNGEICLARGKKLKSGDKAEFDGNGFIIE' A
#
# COMPACT_ATOMS: atom_id res chain seq x y z
N MET A 1 6.49 -14.25 -4.01
CA MET A 1 5.86 -13.03 -3.46
C MET A 1 4.37 -13.26 -3.27
N ASN A 2 3.86 -12.85 -2.13
CA ASN A 2 2.44 -13.03 -1.80
C ASN A 2 1.67 -11.74 -2.03
N TYR A 3 0.61 -11.83 -2.83
CA TYR A 3 -0.28 -10.70 -3.07
C TYR A 3 -1.64 -10.95 -2.47
N LYS A 4 -2.19 -9.92 -1.86
CA LYS A 4 -3.58 -9.90 -1.42
C LYS A 4 -4.38 -9.01 -2.36
N LYS A 5 -5.64 -9.35 -2.56
CA LYS A 5 -6.55 -8.49 -3.32
C LYS A 5 -7.39 -7.69 -2.33
N LEU A 6 -7.40 -6.38 -2.48
CA LEU A 6 -8.17 -5.49 -1.62
C LEU A 6 -9.34 -4.93 -2.39
N SER A 7 -10.54 -5.22 -1.92
CA SER A 7 -11.76 -4.62 -2.47
C SER A 7 -12.04 -3.33 -1.73
N ILE A 8 -12.25 -2.25 -2.47
CA ILE A 8 -12.59 -0.96 -1.89
C ILE A 8 -13.97 -0.52 -2.39
N LYS A 9 -14.70 0.20 -1.55
CA LYS A 9 -16.02 0.71 -1.89
C LYS A 9 -15.99 2.10 -2.50
N GLU A 10 -14.85 2.78 -2.35
CA GLU A 10 -14.66 4.14 -2.81
C GLU A 10 -13.81 4.14 -4.07
N ASP A 11 -13.68 5.31 -4.71
CA ASP A 11 -12.91 5.45 -5.94
C ASP A 11 -11.42 5.21 -5.74
N PHE A 12 -10.93 5.39 -4.53
CA PHE A 12 -9.52 5.18 -4.20
C PHE A 12 -9.35 4.85 -2.73
N ILE A 13 -8.15 4.39 -2.38
CA ILE A 13 -7.73 4.22 -1.00
C ILE A 13 -6.32 4.80 -0.87
N ARG A 14 -6.02 5.42 0.27
CA ARG A 14 -4.67 5.94 0.52
C ARG A 14 -3.71 4.77 0.75
N LEU A 15 -2.45 4.98 0.34
CA LEU A 15 -1.42 3.95 0.48
C LEU A 15 -1.26 3.49 1.93
N ASP A 16 -1.18 4.43 2.88
CA ASP A 16 -1.02 4.08 4.30
C ASP A 16 -2.22 3.26 4.82
N SER A 17 -3.43 3.65 4.45
CA SER A 17 -4.64 2.91 4.83
C SER A 17 -4.66 1.51 4.20
N ALA A 18 -4.26 1.42 2.94
CA ALA A 18 -4.22 0.14 2.24
C ALA A 18 -3.21 -0.81 2.88
N MET A 19 -2.05 -0.31 3.32
CA MET A 19 -1.05 -1.12 4.00
C MET A 19 -1.57 -1.69 5.32
N LYS A 20 -2.32 -0.88 6.08
CA LYS A 20 -2.99 -1.36 7.30
C LYS A 20 -4.02 -2.45 6.96
N LEU A 21 -4.84 -2.19 5.96
CA LEU A 21 -5.89 -3.13 5.57
C LEU A 21 -5.30 -4.45 5.09
N ALA A 22 -4.17 -4.40 4.40
CA ALA A 22 -3.49 -5.60 3.91
C ALA A 22 -2.69 -6.33 4.99
N GLY A 23 -2.56 -5.75 6.18
CA GLY A 23 -1.79 -6.36 7.26
C GLY A 23 -0.29 -6.16 7.15
N LEU A 24 0.17 -5.29 6.26
CA LEU A 24 1.60 -5.00 6.12
C LEU A 24 2.09 -3.99 7.15
N ALA A 25 1.18 -3.25 7.75
CA ALA A 25 1.49 -2.30 8.81
C ALA A 25 0.44 -2.43 9.90
N SER A 26 0.86 -2.29 11.16
CA SER A 26 -0.02 -2.42 12.31
C SER A 26 -0.84 -1.16 12.56
N THR A 27 -0.26 -0.01 12.26
CA THR A 27 -0.90 1.30 12.49
C THR A 27 -0.61 2.24 11.32
N GLY A 28 -1.32 3.37 11.27
CA GLY A 28 -1.04 4.41 10.30
C GLY A 28 0.36 5.00 10.45
N GLY A 29 0.83 5.16 11.71
CA GLY A 29 2.19 5.63 11.96
C GLY A 29 3.26 4.64 11.51
N HIS A 30 3.02 3.34 11.68
CA HIS A 30 3.91 2.30 11.19
C HIS A 30 3.98 2.36 9.65
N ALA A 31 2.82 2.45 9.00
CA ALA A 31 2.77 2.56 7.54
C ALA A 31 3.52 3.80 7.05
N LYS A 32 3.32 4.93 7.72
CA LYS A 32 4.01 6.17 7.38
C LYS A 32 5.52 5.99 7.40
N ASN A 33 6.05 5.35 8.46
CA ASN A 33 7.49 5.14 8.59
C ASN A 33 8.03 4.26 7.48
N LEU A 34 7.35 3.17 7.15
CA LEU A 34 7.78 2.28 6.07
C LEU A 34 7.80 3.00 4.72
N ILE A 35 6.77 3.79 4.45
CA ILE A 35 6.67 4.53 3.19
C ILE A 35 7.76 5.59 3.10
N GLN A 36 7.95 6.38 4.15
CA GLN A 36 8.92 7.47 4.16
C GLN A 36 10.37 6.99 4.14
N ASN A 37 10.61 5.75 4.61
CA ASN A 37 11.93 5.14 4.55
C ASN A 37 12.27 4.56 3.16
N GLY A 38 11.35 4.63 2.21
CA GLY A 38 11.58 4.14 0.85
C GLY A 38 11.46 2.62 0.73
N GLU A 39 10.77 1.97 1.67
CA GLU A 39 10.64 0.51 1.67
C GLU A 39 9.44 0.01 0.89
N VAL A 40 8.58 0.91 0.43
CA VAL A 40 7.32 0.57 -0.26
C VAL A 40 7.37 1.03 -1.71
N THR A 41 6.99 0.14 -2.62
CA THR A 41 6.87 0.48 -4.03
C THR A 41 5.39 0.46 -4.43
N VAL A 42 5.05 1.34 -5.37
CA VAL A 42 3.72 1.37 -5.98
C VAL A 42 3.93 1.21 -7.48
N ASN A 43 3.33 0.17 -8.05
CA ASN A 43 3.48 -0.14 -9.48
C ASN A 43 4.95 -0.23 -9.90
N GLY A 44 5.79 -0.76 -9.01
CA GLY A 44 7.21 -0.98 -9.29
C GLY A 44 8.13 0.18 -8.97
N GLU A 45 7.60 1.31 -8.50
CA GLU A 45 8.40 2.50 -8.18
C GLU A 45 8.31 2.84 -6.70
N ILE A 46 9.43 3.25 -6.09
CA ILE A 46 9.44 3.68 -4.70
C ILE A 46 8.50 4.86 -4.54
N CYS A 47 7.59 4.77 -3.57
CA CYS A 47 6.65 5.84 -3.26
C CYS A 47 6.89 6.33 -1.84
N LEU A 48 7.18 7.61 -1.69
CA LEU A 48 7.42 8.23 -0.39
C LEU A 48 6.20 8.96 0.16
N ALA A 49 5.11 9.01 -0.61
CA ALA A 49 3.90 9.74 -0.25
C ALA A 49 2.89 8.79 0.40
N ARG A 50 2.74 8.87 1.72
CA ARG A 50 1.80 8.00 2.45
C ARG A 50 0.35 8.23 2.02
N GLY A 51 0.04 9.41 1.54
CA GLY A 51 -1.29 9.75 1.08
C GLY A 51 -1.55 9.46 -0.39
N LYS A 52 -0.66 8.73 -1.05
CA LYS A 52 -0.84 8.34 -2.45
C LYS A 52 -2.17 7.63 -2.63
N LYS A 53 -2.97 8.12 -3.55
CA LYS A 53 -4.28 7.52 -3.85
C LYS A 53 -4.10 6.33 -4.78
N LEU A 54 -4.54 5.18 -4.32
CA LEU A 54 -4.50 3.94 -5.09
C LEU A 54 -5.88 3.62 -5.62
N LYS A 55 -5.95 3.27 -6.89
CA LYS A 55 -7.21 2.95 -7.59
C LYS A 55 -7.20 1.51 -8.04
N SER A 56 -8.32 1.05 -8.53
CA SER A 56 -8.45 -0.29 -9.11
C SER A 56 -7.32 -0.55 -10.10
N GLY A 57 -6.61 -1.65 -9.91
CA GLY A 57 -5.47 -2.02 -10.74
C GLY A 57 -4.11 -1.61 -10.19
N ASP A 58 -4.07 -0.69 -9.23
CA ASP A 58 -2.81 -0.29 -8.61
C ASP A 58 -2.34 -1.36 -7.64
N LYS A 59 -1.02 -1.55 -7.56
CA LYS A 59 -0.45 -2.52 -6.63
C LYS A 59 0.70 -1.88 -5.85
N ALA A 60 0.89 -2.36 -4.63
CA ALA A 60 2.00 -1.92 -3.79
C ALA A 60 2.70 -3.14 -3.21
N GLU A 61 3.98 -2.99 -2.93
CA GLU A 61 4.81 -4.08 -2.43
C GLU A 61 5.71 -3.58 -1.30
N PHE A 62 5.92 -4.46 -0.33
CA PHE A 62 6.80 -4.23 0.80
C PHE A 62 7.32 -5.58 1.30
N ASP A 63 8.65 -5.71 1.37
CA ASP A 63 9.32 -6.86 2.00
C ASP A 63 8.83 -8.23 1.46
N GLY A 64 8.73 -8.36 0.15
CA GLY A 64 8.31 -9.60 -0.49
C GLY A 64 6.82 -9.88 -0.46
N ASN A 65 6.04 -8.98 0.13
CA ASN A 65 4.59 -9.08 0.17
C ASN A 65 3.98 -7.91 -0.59
N GLY A 66 2.75 -8.06 -1.03
CA GLY A 66 2.10 -6.98 -1.75
C GLY A 66 0.59 -7.10 -1.74
N PHE A 67 -0.05 -6.12 -2.34
CA PHE A 67 -1.49 -6.13 -2.54
C PHE A 67 -1.83 -5.40 -3.83
N ILE A 68 -2.99 -5.74 -4.37
CA ILE A 68 -3.51 -5.09 -5.57
C ILE A 68 -4.94 -4.62 -5.25
N ILE A 69 -5.28 -3.45 -5.75
CA ILE A 69 -6.61 -2.88 -5.56
C ILE A 69 -7.53 -3.44 -6.66
N GLU A 70 -8.61 -4.04 -6.24
CA GLU A 70 -9.60 -4.60 -7.18
C GLU A 70 -10.51 -3.56 -7.76
#